data_2e555bbdca0d8bc766f48671065e9935
#
_entry.id   2e555bbdca0d8bc766f48671065e9935
#
_cell.length_a   1.000
_cell.length_b   1.000
_cell.length_c   1.000
_cell.angle_alpha   90.00
_cell.angle_beta   90.00
_cell.angle_gamma   90.00
#
_symmetry.space_group_name_H-M   'P 1'
#
loop_
_entity.id
_entity.type
_entity.pdbx_description
1 polymer ?
#
loop_
_entity_poly.entity_id
_entity_poly.type
_entity_poly.pdbx_seq_one_letter_code
_entity_poly.pdbx_strand_id
1 'polypeptide(L)'
;MSHLDQKQNWRHRLGWLVGELIVVFAGVSAAFVVENYRDNRNQLNEMHQAVAGIIAELTATETKTRTFSDAILADIAGWENADRAGKRAIPGHFRIPGAPHPPSAAWNSAVASGLARMLEPKLRRDLGYFYNEFVGIHDNYDRYNQFTEREVLPKAILRPDAFYGPDGRLLPVFRVHMDLQKEFAGDLRRLGTMAHDLRGRLEAVQSAR
;
A
#
# COMPACT_ATOMS: atom_id res chain seq x y z
N MET A 1 48.40 56.90 -43.84
CA MET A 1 47.10 57.09 -43.15
C MET A 1 46.25 55.86 -43.36
N SER A 2 46.47 54.69 -42.71
CA SER A 2 45.55 53.54 -42.86
C SER A 2 45.58 52.50 -41.71
N HIS A 3 46.35 52.69 -40.68
CA HIS A 3 46.42 51.68 -39.59
C HIS A 3 45.54 52.00 -38.35
N LEU A 4 45.01 53.20 -38.23
CA LEU A 4 44.19 53.61 -37.06
C LEU A 4 42.71 53.30 -37.26
N ASP A 5 42.20 53.33 -38.51
CA ASP A 5 40.78 53.03 -38.81
C ASP A 5 40.41 51.52 -38.61
N GLN A 6 41.37 50.62 -38.79
CA GLN A 6 41.15 49.18 -38.71
C GLN A 6 41.00 48.69 -37.28
N LYS A 7 41.65 49.36 -36.27
CA LYS A 7 41.52 49.02 -34.85
C LYS A 7 40.23 49.51 -34.26
N GLN A 8 39.65 50.59 -34.78
CA GLN A 8 38.38 51.13 -34.23
C GLN A 8 37.17 50.28 -34.65
N ASN A 9 37.18 49.77 -35.89
CA ASN A 9 36.13 48.87 -36.38
C ASN A 9 36.11 47.50 -35.67
N TRP A 10 37.25 46.99 -35.19
CA TRP A 10 37.30 45.71 -34.50
C TRP A 10 36.71 45.76 -33.10
N ARG A 11 36.91 46.86 -32.38
CA ARG A 11 36.34 47.08 -31.03
C ARG A 11 34.80 47.19 -31.08
N HIS A 12 34.24 47.82 -32.09
CA HIS A 12 32.80 47.87 -32.30
C HIS A 12 32.19 46.51 -32.64
N ARG A 13 32.85 45.72 -33.49
CA ARG A 13 32.43 44.36 -33.83
C ARG A 13 32.51 43.42 -32.62
N LEU A 14 33.54 43.56 -31.81
CA LEU A 14 33.68 42.77 -30.57
C LEU A 14 32.57 43.11 -29.54
N GLY A 15 32.29 44.40 -29.35
CA GLY A 15 31.19 44.86 -28.49
C GLY A 15 29.82 44.37 -28.93
N TRP A 16 29.57 44.36 -30.23
CA TRP A 16 28.33 43.83 -30.81
C TRP A 16 28.21 42.29 -30.56
N LEU A 17 29.26 41.52 -30.84
CA LEU A 17 29.34 40.09 -30.60
C LEU A 17 29.14 39.74 -29.11
N VAL A 18 29.71 40.50 -28.18
CA VAL A 18 29.52 40.31 -26.74
C VAL A 18 28.06 40.59 -26.33
N GLY A 19 27.46 41.67 -26.91
CA GLY A 19 26.04 41.97 -26.68
C GLY A 19 25.10 40.85 -27.16
N GLU A 20 25.36 40.31 -28.34
CA GLU A 20 24.60 39.20 -28.91
C GLU A 20 24.76 37.93 -28.08
N LEU A 21 25.98 37.61 -27.61
CA LEU A 21 26.23 36.48 -26.69
C LEU A 21 25.47 36.62 -25.37
N ILE A 22 25.42 37.84 -24.79
CA ILE A 22 24.66 38.10 -23.54
C ILE A 22 23.17 37.90 -23.77
N VAL A 23 22.60 38.35 -24.87
CA VAL A 23 21.18 38.18 -25.20
C VAL A 23 20.84 36.72 -25.39
N VAL A 24 21.66 35.95 -26.11
CA VAL A 24 21.46 34.50 -26.27
C VAL A 24 21.57 33.77 -24.92
N PHE A 25 22.59 34.10 -24.14
CA PHE A 25 22.77 33.49 -22.81
C PHE A 25 21.59 33.82 -21.87
N ALA A 26 21.11 35.06 -21.85
CA ALA A 26 19.95 35.47 -21.06
C ALA A 26 18.67 34.73 -21.51
N GLY A 27 18.48 34.59 -22.83
CA GLY A 27 17.34 33.86 -23.39
C GLY A 27 17.35 32.37 -23.02
N VAL A 28 18.50 31.71 -23.14
CA VAL A 28 18.66 30.30 -22.76
C VAL A 28 18.48 30.14 -21.25
N SER A 29 19.06 31.01 -20.43
CA SER A 29 18.91 30.97 -18.96
C SER A 29 17.45 31.16 -18.54
N ALA A 30 16.74 32.09 -19.16
CA ALA A 30 15.31 32.31 -18.90
C ALA A 30 14.48 31.08 -19.29
N ALA A 31 14.78 30.43 -20.40
CA ALA A 31 14.13 29.19 -20.83
C ALA A 31 14.33 28.06 -19.80
N PHE A 32 15.54 27.86 -19.28
CA PHE A 32 15.83 26.88 -18.24
C PHE A 32 15.09 27.16 -16.93
N VAL A 33 14.97 28.43 -16.53
CA VAL A 33 14.23 28.78 -15.32
C VAL A 33 12.74 28.44 -15.47
N VAL A 34 12.15 28.76 -16.63
CA VAL A 34 10.75 28.44 -16.91
C VAL A 34 10.51 26.93 -16.95
N GLU A 35 11.41 26.18 -17.59
CA GLU A 35 11.34 24.72 -17.68
C GLU A 35 11.44 24.07 -16.29
N ASN A 36 12.44 24.44 -15.49
CA ASN A 36 12.58 23.96 -14.12
C ASN A 36 11.36 24.28 -13.22
N TYR A 37 10.77 25.46 -13.39
CA TYR A 37 9.55 25.83 -12.66
C TYR A 37 8.36 24.93 -13.06
N ARG A 38 8.21 24.67 -14.34
CA ARG A 38 7.16 23.80 -14.89
C ARG A 38 7.33 22.37 -14.43
N ASP A 39 8.56 21.85 -14.48
CA ASP A 39 8.89 20.50 -14.03
C ASP A 39 8.64 20.30 -12.54
N ASN A 40 9.07 21.24 -11.71
CA ASN A 40 8.78 21.21 -10.27
C ASN A 40 7.28 21.20 -9.99
N ARG A 41 6.50 21.98 -10.72
CA ARG A 41 5.04 22.02 -10.54
C ARG A 41 4.38 20.72 -10.98
N ASN A 42 4.84 20.10 -12.06
CA ASN A 42 4.36 18.80 -12.51
C ASN A 42 4.69 17.71 -11.51
N GLN A 43 5.93 17.66 -11.01
CA GLN A 43 6.34 16.70 -9.97
C GLN A 43 5.51 16.82 -8.68
N LEU A 44 5.18 18.04 -8.25
CA LEU A 44 4.32 18.27 -7.10
C LEU A 44 2.89 17.74 -7.35
N ASN A 45 2.34 17.97 -8.53
CA ASN A 45 1.02 17.46 -8.90
C ASN A 45 1.00 15.91 -8.94
N GLU A 46 2.02 15.29 -9.54
CA GLU A 46 2.18 13.84 -9.58
C GLU A 46 2.31 13.26 -8.17
N MET A 47 3.06 13.93 -7.31
CA MET A 47 3.20 13.54 -5.91
C MET A 47 1.87 13.60 -5.16
N HIS A 48 1.06 14.66 -5.36
CA HIS A 48 -0.27 14.77 -4.75
C HIS A 48 -1.19 13.64 -5.21
N GLN A 49 -1.16 13.31 -6.51
CA GLN A 49 -1.95 12.19 -7.05
C GLN A 49 -1.49 10.83 -6.47
N ALA A 50 -0.18 10.61 -6.37
CA ALA A 50 0.38 9.40 -5.78
C ALA A 50 -0.04 9.27 -4.30
N VAL A 51 0.05 10.34 -3.51
CA VAL A 51 -0.38 10.35 -2.10
C VAL A 51 -1.89 10.09 -1.99
N ALA A 52 -2.71 10.70 -2.82
CA ALA A 52 -4.16 10.44 -2.83
C ALA A 52 -4.48 8.97 -3.15
N GLY A 53 -3.75 8.37 -4.10
CA GLY A 53 -3.86 6.95 -4.41
C GLY A 53 -3.48 6.05 -3.23
N ILE A 54 -2.38 6.35 -2.55
CA ILE A 54 -1.94 5.61 -1.35
C ILE A 54 -2.97 5.76 -0.21
N ILE A 55 -3.52 6.95 0.02
CA ILE A 55 -4.58 7.17 1.02
C ILE A 55 -5.81 6.30 0.70
N ALA A 56 -6.20 6.22 -0.56
CA ALA A 56 -7.33 5.37 -0.98
C ALA A 56 -7.05 3.88 -0.73
N GLU A 57 -5.83 3.39 -1.01
CA GLU A 57 -5.41 2.02 -0.71
C GLU A 57 -5.43 1.72 0.79
N LEU A 58 -4.92 2.63 1.63
CA LEU A 58 -4.92 2.50 3.08
C LEU A 58 -6.36 2.49 3.64
N THR A 59 -7.24 3.36 3.14
CA THR A 59 -8.66 3.40 3.53
C THR A 59 -9.38 2.10 3.18
N ALA A 60 -9.14 1.57 1.98
CA ALA A 60 -9.70 0.29 1.57
C ALA A 60 -9.19 -0.86 2.43
N THR A 61 -7.90 -0.84 2.79
CA THR A 61 -7.29 -1.84 3.67
C THR A 61 -7.86 -1.77 5.08
N GLU A 62 -7.96 -0.59 5.68
CA GLU A 62 -8.56 -0.40 7.01
C GLU A 62 -9.96 -1.00 7.07
N THR A 63 -10.79 -0.71 6.09
CA THR A 63 -12.17 -1.20 6.02
C THR A 63 -12.24 -2.71 5.86
N LYS A 64 -11.48 -3.26 4.90
CA LYS A 64 -11.50 -4.69 4.60
C LYS A 64 -10.96 -5.53 5.75
N THR A 65 -9.84 -5.13 6.34
CA THR A 65 -9.22 -5.88 7.44
C THR A 65 -10.12 -5.94 8.66
N ARG A 66 -10.83 -4.86 8.97
CA ARG A 66 -11.83 -4.84 10.04
C ARG A 66 -12.98 -5.80 9.74
N THR A 67 -13.59 -5.68 8.57
CA THR A 67 -14.71 -6.55 8.16
C THR A 67 -14.33 -8.03 8.21
N PHE A 68 -13.14 -8.39 7.72
CA PHE A 68 -12.69 -9.78 7.71
C PHE A 68 -12.35 -10.31 9.10
N SER A 69 -11.67 -9.51 9.91
CA SER A 69 -11.39 -9.87 11.30
C SER A 69 -12.69 -10.14 12.09
N ASP A 70 -13.66 -9.25 11.95
CA ASP A 70 -14.94 -9.38 12.67
C ASP A 70 -15.73 -10.60 12.18
N ALA A 71 -15.73 -10.89 10.89
CA ALA A 71 -16.37 -12.07 10.33
C ALA A 71 -15.72 -13.38 10.84
N ILE A 72 -14.40 -13.47 10.86
CA ILE A 72 -13.66 -14.62 11.41
C ILE A 72 -14.01 -14.85 12.87
N LEU A 73 -13.97 -13.79 13.68
CA LEU A 73 -14.24 -13.91 15.11
C LEU A 73 -15.70 -14.25 15.40
N ALA A 74 -16.64 -13.73 14.60
CA ALA A 74 -18.05 -14.08 14.69
C ALA A 74 -18.31 -15.56 14.39
N ASP A 75 -17.66 -16.10 13.35
CA ASP A 75 -17.77 -17.51 12.98
C ASP A 75 -17.22 -18.43 14.07
N ILE A 76 -16.05 -18.12 14.61
CA ILE A 76 -15.45 -18.87 15.73
C ILE A 76 -16.31 -18.77 16.99
N ALA A 77 -16.83 -17.60 17.33
CA ALA A 77 -17.71 -17.41 18.47
C ALA A 77 -19.03 -18.19 18.31
N GLY A 78 -19.56 -18.28 17.10
CA GLY A 78 -20.70 -19.11 16.77
C GLY A 78 -20.46 -20.58 17.08
N TRP A 79 -19.31 -21.11 16.68
CA TRP A 79 -18.91 -22.47 17.00
C TRP A 79 -18.72 -22.67 18.53
N GLU A 80 -18.01 -21.78 19.22
CA GLU A 80 -17.78 -21.87 20.66
C GLU A 80 -19.08 -21.85 21.46
N ASN A 81 -20.09 -21.10 21.02
CA ASN A 81 -21.40 -21.06 21.62
C ASN A 81 -22.15 -22.40 21.44
N ALA A 82 -22.06 -23.01 20.25
CA ALA A 82 -22.66 -24.30 19.98
C ALA A 82 -21.99 -25.42 20.81
N ASP A 83 -20.65 -25.41 20.86
CA ASP A 83 -19.86 -26.38 21.64
C ASP A 83 -20.20 -26.32 23.14
N ARG A 84 -20.28 -25.12 23.73
CA ARG A 84 -20.74 -24.91 25.12
C ARG A 84 -22.15 -25.40 25.35
N ALA A 85 -23.02 -25.35 24.36
CA ALA A 85 -24.38 -25.88 24.42
C ALA A 85 -24.44 -27.41 24.18
N GLY A 86 -23.30 -28.10 24.08
CA GLY A 86 -23.22 -29.54 23.78
C GLY A 86 -23.66 -29.92 22.36
N LYS A 87 -23.71 -28.94 21.45
CA LYS A 87 -24.10 -29.16 20.05
C LYS A 87 -22.87 -29.36 19.20
N ARG A 88 -22.86 -30.39 18.37
CA ARG A 88 -21.85 -30.57 17.35
C ARG A 88 -22.11 -29.61 16.18
N ALA A 89 -21.19 -28.70 15.94
CA ALA A 89 -21.24 -27.72 14.89
C ALA A 89 -20.01 -27.87 13.98
N ILE A 90 -20.10 -27.37 12.76
CA ILE A 90 -18.96 -27.25 11.88
C ILE A 90 -17.98 -26.26 12.53
N PRO A 91 -16.67 -26.61 12.67
CA PRO A 91 -15.69 -25.70 13.23
C PRO A 91 -15.63 -24.40 12.45
N GLY A 92 -15.36 -23.29 13.14
CA GLY A 92 -15.21 -21.99 12.54
C GLY A 92 -14.21 -22.04 11.38
N HIS A 93 -14.62 -21.55 10.24
CA HIS A 93 -13.82 -21.49 9.04
C HIS A 93 -14.20 -20.25 8.24
N PHE A 94 -13.22 -19.48 7.82
CA PHE A 94 -13.44 -18.29 7.05
C PHE A 94 -12.86 -18.46 5.63
N ARG A 95 -13.66 -18.14 4.64
CA ARG A 95 -13.27 -18.19 3.23
C ARG A 95 -13.73 -16.96 2.50
N ILE A 96 -12.81 -16.29 1.82
CA ILE A 96 -13.11 -15.22 0.87
C ILE A 96 -12.86 -15.78 -0.54
N PRO A 97 -13.89 -16.12 -1.30
CA PRO A 97 -13.69 -16.57 -2.67
C PRO A 97 -12.99 -15.49 -3.49
N GLY A 98 -11.87 -15.86 -4.15
CA GLY A 98 -11.14 -14.94 -5.00
C GLY A 98 -10.60 -13.72 -4.25
N ALA A 99 -10.06 -13.92 -3.05
CA ALA A 99 -9.44 -12.83 -2.27
C ALA A 99 -8.50 -12.01 -3.16
N PRO A 100 -8.78 -10.74 -3.38
CA PRO A 100 -7.93 -9.91 -4.22
C PRO A 100 -6.58 -9.73 -3.56
N HIS A 101 -5.52 -9.68 -4.36
CA HIS A 101 -4.22 -9.25 -3.87
C HIS A 101 -4.31 -7.91 -3.14
N PRO A 102 -3.40 -7.67 -2.19
CA PRO A 102 -3.34 -6.38 -1.50
C PRO A 102 -3.33 -5.22 -2.50
N PRO A 103 -4.15 -4.18 -2.29
CA PRO A 103 -4.08 -2.99 -3.12
C PRO A 103 -2.74 -2.30 -2.84
N SER A 104 -1.83 -2.33 -3.79
CA SER A 104 -0.48 -1.78 -3.68
C SER A 104 -0.02 -1.06 -4.95
N ALA A 105 -0.92 -0.85 -5.91
CA ALA A 105 -0.59 -0.28 -7.21
C ALA A 105 -0.09 1.17 -7.10
N ALA A 106 -0.73 1.99 -6.25
CA ALA A 106 -0.33 3.38 -6.04
C ALA A 106 1.03 3.47 -5.35
N TRP A 107 1.28 2.66 -4.30
CA TRP A 107 2.57 2.59 -3.64
C TRP A 107 3.67 2.12 -4.58
N ASN A 108 3.45 1.02 -5.30
CA ASN A 108 4.43 0.47 -6.23
C ASN A 108 4.74 1.45 -7.36
N SER A 109 3.73 2.16 -7.89
CA SER A 109 3.91 3.21 -8.88
C SER A 109 4.74 4.37 -8.32
N ALA A 110 4.46 4.83 -7.09
CA ALA A 110 5.21 5.90 -6.44
C ALA A 110 6.68 5.51 -6.19
N VAL A 111 6.95 4.25 -5.86
CA VAL A 111 8.32 3.72 -5.71
C VAL A 111 9.01 3.65 -7.07
N ALA A 112 8.37 3.09 -8.09
CA ALA A 112 8.95 2.93 -9.43
C ALA A 112 9.25 4.26 -10.12
N SER A 113 8.38 5.27 -9.97
CA SER A 113 8.59 6.62 -10.51
C SER A 113 9.56 7.47 -9.69
N GLY A 114 9.97 7.01 -8.51
CA GLY A 114 10.83 7.76 -7.59
C GLY A 114 10.08 8.80 -6.73
N LEU A 115 8.79 9.02 -6.93
CA LEU A 115 7.97 9.97 -6.16
C LEU A 115 7.97 9.65 -4.66
N ALA A 116 8.06 8.37 -4.29
CA ALA A 116 8.19 7.96 -2.89
C ALA A 116 9.40 8.60 -2.17
N ARG A 117 10.45 9.03 -2.90
CA ARG A 117 11.61 9.72 -2.33
C ARG A 117 11.28 11.13 -1.82
N MET A 118 10.18 11.72 -2.29
CA MET A 118 9.72 13.05 -1.87
C MET A 118 8.97 13.00 -0.52
N LEU A 119 8.59 11.81 -0.05
CA LEU A 119 8.05 11.60 1.29
C LEU A 119 9.15 11.72 2.35
N GLU A 120 8.74 12.15 3.53
CA GLU A 120 9.62 12.14 4.70
C GLU A 120 10.21 10.73 4.91
N PRO A 121 11.53 10.58 5.18
CA PRO A 121 12.20 9.27 5.22
C PRO A 121 11.57 8.26 6.17
N LYS A 122 11.07 8.72 7.32
CA LYS A 122 10.39 7.85 8.30
C LYS A 122 9.05 7.34 7.74
N LEU A 123 8.24 8.24 7.17
CA LEU A 123 6.94 7.88 6.59
C LEU A 123 7.11 6.89 5.43
N ARG A 124 8.08 7.13 4.54
CA ARG A 124 8.41 6.22 3.45
C ARG A 124 8.79 4.82 3.93
N ARG A 125 9.63 4.73 4.97
CA ARG A 125 10.03 3.45 5.56
C ARG A 125 8.83 2.73 6.18
N ASP A 126 7.99 3.45 6.91
CA ASP A 126 6.83 2.90 7.59
C ASP A 126 5.79 2.39 6.57
N LEU A 127 5.59 3.09 5.43
CA LEU A 127 4.79 2.62 4.30
C LEU A 127 5.38 1.34 3.69
N GLY A 128 6.69 1.30 3.45
CA GLY A 128 7.35 0.10 2.93
C GLY A 128 7.17 -1.10 3.86
N TYR A 129 7.30 -0.89 5.17
CA TYR A 129 7.05 -1.93 6.16
C TYR A 129 5.59 -2.41 6.12
N PHE A 130 4.63 -1.49 6.09
CA PHE A 130 3.21 -1.81 6.00
C PHE A 130 2.87 -2.70 4.79
N TYR A 131 3.34 -2.34 3.59
CA TYR A 131 3.05 -3.12 2.39
C TYR A 131 3.73 -4.50 2.41
N ASN A 132 4.91 -4.64 3.02
CA ASN A 132 5.55 -5.94 3.22
C ASN A 132 4.77 -6.82 4.21
N GLU A 133 4.32 -6.26 5.35
CA GLU A 133 3.46 -6.97 6.31
C GLU A 133 2.17 -7.43 5.64
N PHE A 134 1.58 -6.59 4.80
CA PHE A 134 0.35 -6.94 4.09
C PHE A 134 0.54 -8.17 3.17
N VAL A 135 1.66 -8.24 2.46
CA VAL A 135 1.98 -9.42 1.63
C VAL A 135 2.11 -10.67 2.50
N GLY A 136 2.83 -10.59 3.62
CA GLY A 136 3.00 -11.72 4.54
C GLY A 136 1.66 -12.22 5.13
N ILE A 137 0.76 -11.31 5.47
CA ILE A 137 -0.58 -11.64 5.95
C ILE A 137 -1.43 -12.29 4.85
N HIS A 138 -1.30 -11.83 3.61
CA HIS A 138 -1.97 -12.45 2.47
C HIS A 138 -1.51 -13.89 2.22
N ASP A 139 -0.22 -14.16 2.31
CA ASP A 139 0.34 -15.51 2.19
C ASP A 139 -0.16 -16.45 3.30
N ASN A 140 -0.37 -15.94 4.51
CA ASN A 140 -1.01 -16.69 5.59
C ASN A 140 -2.46 -17.03 5.26
N TYR A 141 -3.21 -16.04 4.75
CA TYR A 141 -4.59 -16.26 4.31
C TYR A 141 -4.70 -17.39 3.28
N ASP A 142 -3.83 -17.43 2.28
CA ASP A 142 -3.84 -18.48 1.24
C ASP A 142 -3.64 -19.86 1.84
N ARG A 143 -2.78 -20.01 2.84
CA ARG A 143 -2.59 -21.29 3.56
C ARG A 143 -3.83 -21.71 4.31
N TYR A 144 -4.53 -20.78 4.98
CA TYR A 144 -5.78 -21.08 5.69
C TYR A 144 -6.91 -21.43 4.72
N ASN A 145 -7.00 -20.72 3.61
CA ASN A 145 -7.98 -21.02 2.58
C ASN A 145 -7.77 -22.41 1.97
N GLN A 146 -6.53 -22.79 1.66
CA GLN A 146 -6.19 -24.13 1.18
C GLN A 146 -6.56 -25.23 2.19
N PHE A 147 -6.31 -25.00 3.48
CA PHE A 147 -6.74 -25.96 4.51
C PHE A 147 -8.26 -26.06 4.56
N THR A 148 -8.98 -24.95 4.53
CA THR A 148 -10.44 -24.91 4.51
C THR A 148 -10.99 -25.69 3.32
N GLU A 149 -10.44 -25.49 2.13
CA GLU A 149 -10.89 -26.17 0.91
C GLU A 149 -10.62 -27.68 0.93
N ARG A 150 -9.49 -28.11 1.48
CA ARG A 150 -9.09 -29.55 1.49
C ARG A 150 -9.70 -30.32 2.65
N GLU A 151 -9.79 -29.73 3.83
CA GLU A 151 -10.10 -30.46 5.06
C GLU A 151 -11.47 -30.11 5.65
N VAL A 152 -11.94 -28.87 5.47
CA VAL A 152 -13.20 -28.44 6.08
C VAL A 152 -14.38 -28.64 5.15
N LEU A 153 -14.35 -28.05 3.96
CA LEU A 153 -15.50 -28.07 3.05
C LEU A 153 -15.94 -29.46 2.64
N PRO A 154 -15.07 -30.43 2.30
CA PRO A 154 -15.49 -31.78 1.96
C PRO A 154 -16.19 -32.50 3.12
N LYS A 155 -15.76 -32.26 4.38
CA LYS A 155 -16.39 -32.86 5.57
C LYS A 155 -17.69 -32.15 5.92
N ALA A 156 -17.78 -30.84 5.74
CA ALA A 156 -18.99 -30.05 6.00
C ALA A 156 -20.20 -30.51 5.17
N ILE A 157 -19.97 -30.98 3.93
CA ILE A 157 -21.01 -31.52 3.06
C ILE A 157 -21.58 -32.83 3.62
N LEU A 158 -20.78 -33.60 4.37
CA LEU A 158 -21.19 -34.90 4.87
C LEU A 158 -22.03 -34.79 6.14
N ARG A 159 -21.49 -34.28 7.23
CA ARG A 159 -22.16 -34.02 8.53
C ARG A 159 -21.23 -33.28 9.49
N PRO A 160 -21.76 -32.50 10.45
CA PRO A 160 -20.98 -31.94 11.53
C PRO A 160 -20.17 -32.99 12.34
N ASP A 161 -20.71 -34.21 12.49
CA ASP A 161 -20.05 -35.29 13.22
C ASP A 161 -18.67 -35.68 12.65
N ALA A 162 -18.42 -35.43 11.36
CA ALA A 162 -17.14 -35.73 10.72
C ALA A 162 -15.96 -34.92 11.29
N PHE A 163 -16.23 -33.88 12.07
CA PHE A 163 -15.21 -33.07 12.71
C PHE A 163 -14.86 -33.50 14.13
N TYR A 164 -15.57 -34.52 14.67
CA TYR A 164 -15.46 -34.93 16.07
C TYR A 164 -14.95 -36.37 16.20
N GLY A 165 -14.17 -36.60 17.25
CA GLY A 165 -13.68 -37.94 17.59
C GLY A 165 -14.77 -38.79 18.26
N PRO A 166 -14.45 -40.08 18.53
CA PRO A 166 -15.36 -41.01 19.20
C PRO A 166 -15.75 -40.53 20.62
N ASP A 167 -14.90 -39.73 21.23
CA ASP A 167 -15.10 -39.11 22.55
C ASP A 167 -16.00 -37.86 22.50
N GLY A 168 -16.50 -37.52 21.33
CA GLY A 168 -17.34 -36.32 21.09
C GLY A 168 -16.58 -34.99 21.08
N ARG A 169 -15.23 -35.00 21.13
CA ARG A 169 -14.42 -33.82 21.10
C ARG A 169 -14.04 -33.44 19.69
N LEU A 170 -13.91 -32.13 19.41
CA LEU A 170 -13.39 -31.63 18.16
C LEU A 170 -11.99 -32.22 17.89
N LEU A 171 -11.75 -32.73 16.69
CA LEU A 171 -10.45 -33.25 16.29
C LEU A 171 -9.38 -32.16 16.41
N PRO A 172 -8.18 -32.50 16.94
CA PRO A 172 -7.13 -31.51 17.23
C PRO A 172 -6.74 -30.63 16.04
N VAL A 173 -6.74 -31.18 14.83
CA VAL A 173 -6.37 -30.44 13.60
C VAL A 173 -7.31 -29.25 13.36
N PHE A 174 -8.60 -29.39 13.64
CA PHE A 174 -9.57 -28.30 13.45
C PHE A 174 -9.50 -27.29 14.59
N ARG A 175 -9.15 -27.70 15.79
CA ARG A 175 -8.92 -26.78 16.92
C ARG A 175 -7.72 -25.90 16.63
N VAL A 176 -6.59 -26.48 16.22
CA VAL A 176 -5.38 -25.74 15.83
C VAL A 176 -5.69 -24.78 14.69
N HIS A 177 -6.47 -25.22 13.69
CA HIS A 177 -6.86 -24.34 12.58
C HIS A 177 -7.67 -23.12 13.06
N MET A 178 -8.61 -23.30 13.98
CA MET A 178 -9.38 -22.19 14.56
C MET A 178 -8.51 -21.24 15.39
N ASP A 179 -7.54 -21.77 16.14
CA ASP A 179 -6.60 -20.95 16.91
C ASP A 179 -5.73 -20.09 15.96
N LEU A 180 -5.24 -20.67 14.88
CA LEU A 180 -4.52 -19.93 13.84
C LEU A 180 -5.40 -18.88 13.15
N GLN A 181 -6.69 -19.12 12.96
CA GLN A 181 -7.62 -18.12 12.43
C GLN A 181 -7.83 -16.96 13.42
N LYS A 182 -7.84 -17.21 14.74
CA LYS A 182 -7.88 -16.15 15.75
C LYS A 182 -6.64 -15.27 15.68
N GLU A 183 -5.45 -15.88 15.55
CA GLU A 183 -4.20 -15.14 15.37
C GLU A 183 -4.25 -14.29 14.08
N PHE A 184 -4.69 -14.87 12.98
CA PHE A 184 -4.87 -14.16 11.72
C PHE A 184 -5.85 -12.99 11.83
N ALA A 185 -6.97 -13.14 12.54
CA ALA A 185 -7.89 -12.03 12.80
C ALA A 185 -7.23 -10.91 13.62
N GLY A 186 -6.34 -11.26 14.54
CA GLY A 186 -5.50 -10.31 15.28
C GLY A 186 -4.54 -9.55 14.36
N ASP A 187 -3.89 -10.26 13.46
CA ASP A 187 -2.97 -9.66 12.46
C ASP A 187 -3.70 -8.70 11.53
N LEU A 188 -4.90 -9.06 11.07
CA LEU A 188 -5.74 -8.16 10.28
C LEU A 188 -6.10 -6.88 11.03
N ARG A 189 -6.44 -6.96 12.32
CA ARG A 189 -6.72 -5.78 13.14
C ARG A 189 -5.50 -4.89 13.30
N ARG A 190 -4.32 -5.50 13.54
CA ARG A 190 -3.05 -4.76 13.62
C ARG A 190 -2.75 -4.04 12.32
N LEU A 191 -2.91 -4.71 11.18
CA LEU A 191 -2.71 -4.12 9.85
C LEU A 191 -3.70 -2.97 9.60
N GLY A 192 -4.96 -3.12 10.00
CA GLY A 192 -5.96 -2.05 9.89
C GLY A 192 -5.60 -0.81 10.72
N THR A 193 -5.07 -1.00 11.93
CA THR A 193 -4.56 0.09 12.78
C THR A 193 -3.38 0.80 12.12
N MET A 194 -2.42 0.04 11.57
CA MET A 194 -1.29 0.62 10.84
C MET A 194 -1.74 1.43 9.63
N ALA A 195 -2.72 0.93 8.86
CA ALA A 195 -3.30 1.64 7.72
C ALA A 195 -3.94 2.95 8.15
N HIS A 196 -4.71 2.96 9.23
CA HIS A 196 -5.32 4.15 9.82
C HIS A 196 -4.29 5.21 10.19
N ASP A 197 -3.24 4.83 10.93
CA ASP A 197 -2.18 5.74 11.39
C ASP A 197 -1.40 6.34 10.22
N LEU A 198 -1.04 5.51 9.24
CA LEU A 198 -0.32 5.96 8.04
C LEU A 198 -1.17 6.90 7.18
N ARG A 199 -2.47 6.60 7.03
CA ARG A 199 -3.41 7.45 6.34
C ARG A 199 -3.49 8.84 6.99
N GLY A 200 -3.67 8.90 8.31
CA GLY A 200 -3.72 10.18 9.04
C GLY A 200 -2.45 11.03 8.87
N ARG A 201 -1.28 10.38 8.85
CA ARG A 201 0.00 11.07 8.61
C ARG A 201 0.11 11.59 7.17
N LEU A 202 -0.37 10.86 6.17
CA LEU A 202 -0.39 11.33 4.77
C LEU A 202 -1.37 12.48 4.56
N GLU A 203 -2.55 12.42 5.17
CA GLU A 203 -3.55 13.49 5.13
C GLU A 203 -3.00 14.78 5.75
N ALA A 204 -2.26 14.67 6.86
CA ALA A 204 -1.58 15.81 7.48
C ALA A 204 -0.53 16.44 6.57
N VAL A 205 0.22 15.64 5.80
CA VAL A 205 1.19 16.14 4.80
C VAL A 205 0.49 16.84 3.64
N GLN A 206 -0.69 16.35 3.21
CA GLN A 206 -1.49 16.98 2.16
C GLN A 206 -2.06 18.34 2.57
N SER A 207 -2.51 18.47 3.82
CA SER A 207 -3.14 19.69 4.33
C SER A 207 -2.15 20.77 4.74
N ALA A 208 -0.87 20.44 4.95
CA ALA A 208 0.17 21.38 5.37
C ALA A 208 0.87 22.11 4.19
N ARG A 209 0.52 21.81 2.95
CA ARG A 209 1.11 22.37 1.73
C ARG A 209 0.08 23.14 0.92
#